data_ca1dde7ee34ac4d0a87e8099affd89fc
#
_entry.id   ca1dde7ee34ac4d0a87e8099affd89fc
#
_cell.length_a   1.000
_cell.length_b   1.000
_cell.length_c   1.000
_cell.angle_alpha   90.00
_cell.angle_beta   90.00
_cell.angle_gamma   90.00
#
_symmetry.space_group_name_H-M   'P 1'
#
loop_
_entity.id
_entity.type
_entity.pdbx_description
1 polymer ?
#
loop_
_entity_poly.entity_id
_entity_poly.type
_entity_poly.pdbx_seq_one_letter_code
_entity_poly.pdbx_strand_id
1 'polypeptide(L)'
;MRSTLAVALAATLAGGCARTDLGAPCHLQDVNGAELRPQPGREYLYLGSSECESFACLATPATQGAYCSQPCSGAGASCPAGLSCGQLNLNQDYLDAMKLRLPAARYQQLFGQLGGTFYCLKR
;
A
#
# COMPACT_ATOMS: atom_id res chain seq x y z
N MET A 1 60.70 -15.12 -9.32
CA MET A 1 59.64 -14.16 -9.64
C MET A 1 58.30 -14.88 -9.74
N ARG A 2 57.50 -14.82 -8.72
CA ARG A 2 56.17 -15.46 -8.69
C ARG A 2 55.12 -14.35 -8.49
N SER A 3 54.41 -14.02 -9.57
CA SER A 3 53.30 -13.08 -9.54
C SER A 3 52.07 -13.80 -9.01
N THR A 4 51.64 -13.43 -7.83
CA THR A 4 50.34 -13.84 -7.27
C THR A 4 49.26 -12.89 -7.79
N LEU A 5 48.43 -13.38 -8.71
CA LEU A 5 47.18 -12.71 -9.10
C LEU A 5 46.18 -12.83 -7.95
N ALA A 6 45.88 -11.71 -7.33
CA ALA A 6 44.78 -11.61 -6.41
C ALA A 6 43.47 -11.46 -7.23
N VAL A 7 42.66 -12.50 -7.24
CA VAL A 7 41.32 -12.46 -7.78
C VAL A 7 40.42 -11.80 -6.74
N ALA A 8 40.04 -10.57 -7.00
CA ALA A 8 39.00 -9.87 -6.21
C ALA A 8 37.64 -10.45 -6.57
N LEU A 9 37.08 -11.23 -5.66
CA LEU A 9 35.68 -11.66 -5.74
C LEU A 9 34.77 -10.45 -5.44
N ALA A 10 34.21 -9.86 -6.48
CA ALA A 10 33.14 -8.88 -6.32
C ALA A 10 31.90 -9.62 -5.89
N ALA A 11 31.54 -9.55 -4.61
CA ALA A 11 30.26 -10.00 -4.11
C ALA A 11 29.19 -9.02 -4.59
N THR A 12 28.49 -9.38 -5.65
CA THR A 12 27.26 -8.69 -6.04
C THR A 12 26.20 -9.00 -4.98
N LEU A 13 26.00 -8.05 -4.08
CA LEU A 13 24.84 -8.04 -3.21
C LEU A 13 23.63 -7.87 -4.10
N ALA A 14 22.93 -8.96 -4.40
CA ALA A 14 21.59 -8.92 -4.93
C ALA A 14 20.71 -8.28 -3.84
N GLY A 15 20.55 -6.95 -3.93
CA GLY A 15 19.60 -6.23 -3.10
C GLY A 15 18.23 -6.80 -3.39
N GLY A 16 17.57 -7.44 -2.39
CA GLY A 16 16.19 -7.86 -2.50
C GLY A 16 15.33 -6.66 -2.91
N CYS A 17 14.27 -6.89 -3.71
CA CYS A 17 13.31 -5.86 -4.12
C CYS A 17 12.53 -5.38 -2.89
N ALA A 18 13.14 -4.55 -2.06
CA ALA A 18 12.42 -3.81 -1.05
C ALA A 18 11.65 -2.69 -1.76
N ARG A 19 10.32 -2.67 -1.58
CA ARG A 19 9.52 -1.56 -2.07
C ARG A 19 9.94 -0.29 -1.34
N THR A 20 10.47 0.67 -2.09
CA THR A 20 11.07 1.89 -1.53
C THR A 20 10.09 3.04 -1.44
N ASP A 21 8.91 2.91 -2.03
CA ASP A 21 7.89 3.96 -2.10
C ASP A 21 6.84 3.91 -0.99
N LEU A 22 6.92 2.95 -0.07
CA LEU A 22 5.98 2.85 1.05
C LEU A 22 6.04 4.10 1.93
N GLY A 23 4.88 4.72 2.13
CA GLY A 23 4.76 5.99 2.82
C GLY A 23 4.95 7.23 1.94
N ALA A 24 5.37 7.07 0.68
CA ALA A 24 5.46 8.17 -0.28
C ALA A 24 4.07 8.72 -0.63
N PRO A 25 3.94 10.03 -0.90
CA PRO A 25 2.66 10.62 -1.29
C PRO A 25 2.10 10.01 -2.57
N CYS A 26 0.80 9.83 -2.61
CA CYS A 26 0.04 9.43 -3.81
C CYS A 26 -1.31 10.12 -3.84
N HIS A 27 -2.03 9.99 -4.95
CA HIS A 27 -3.33 10.60 -5.14
C HIS A 27 -4.42 9.54 -5.15
N LEU A 28 -5.44 9.76 -4.34
CA LEU A 28 -6.67 8.96 -4.39
C LEU A 28 -7.47 9.35 -5.62
N GLN A 29 -8.07 8.37 -6.26
CA GLN A 29 -9.01 8.60 -7.34
C GLN A 29 -10.38 8.06 -6.98
N ASP A 30 -11.40 8.79 -7.42
CA ASP A 30 -12.75 8.28 -7.38
C ASP A 30 -12.97 7.25 -8.51
N VAL A 31 -14.16 6.69 -8.55
CA VAL A 31 -14.52 5.67 -9.53
C VAL A 31 -14.56 6.19 -10.97
N ASN A 32 -14.55 7.51 -11.18
CA ASN A 32 -14.49 8.15 -12.49
C ASN A 32 -13.06 8.56 -12.89
N GLY A 33 -12.09 8.25 -12.02
CA GLY A 33 -10.68 8.63 -12.22
C GLY A 33 -10.36 10.06 -11.82
N ALA A 34 -11.31 10.79 -11.22
CA ALA A 34 -11.06 12.14 -10.72
C ALA A 34 -10.34 12.08 -9.37
N GLU A 35 -9.45 13.05 -9.11
CA GLU A 35 -8.75 13.14 -7.85
C GLU A 35 -9.72 13.32 -6.69
N LEU A 36 -9.58 12.45 -5.69
CA LEU A 36 -10.36 12.48 -4.45
C LEU A 36 -9.49 13.05 -3.33
N ARG A 37 -9.97 14.13 -2.71
CA ARG A 37 -9.32 14.67 -1.52
C ARG A 37 -9.83 13.96 -0.27
N PRO A 38 -8.93 13.34 0.53
CA PRO A 38 -9.36 12.68 1.74
C PRO A 38 -9.97 13.68 2.73
N GLN A 39 -11.11 13.31 3.30
CA GLN A 39 -11.76 14.10 4.34
C GLN A 39 -11.16 13.72 5.71
N PRO A 40 -11.02 14.68 6.64
CA PRO A 40 -10.55 14.38 7.99
C PRO A 40 -11.41 13.32 8.69
N GLY A 41 -10.75 12.44 9.43
CA GLY A 41 -11.42 11.41 10.21
C GLY A 41 -11.92 10.20 9.43
N ARG A 42 -11.62 10.09 8.13
CA ARG A 42 -12.02 8.98 7.28
C ARG A 42 -10.83 8.22 6.71
N GLU A 43 -11.04 6.95 6.47
CA GLU A 43 -10.07 6.07 5.81
C GLU A 43 -10.49 5.82 4.36
N TYR A 44 -9.49 5.77 3.49
CA TYR A 44 -9.67 5.54 2.05
C TYR A 44 -8.65 4.52 1.57
N LEU A 45 -9.05 3.67 0.64
CA LEU A 45 -8.18 2.74 -0.06
C LEU A 45 -8.47 2.80 -1.55
N TYR A 46 -7.47 3.18 -2.33
CA TYR A 46 -7.50 3.13 -3.79
C TYR A 46 -6.54 2.04 -4.28
N LEU A 47 -7.12 0.99 -4.85
CA LEU A 47 -6.38 -0.10 -5.48
C LEU A 47 -6.26 0.13 -6.98
N GLY A 48 -5.06 -0.07 -7.51
CA GLY A 48 -4.75 0.17 -8.91
C GLY A 48 -4.03 1.49 -9.17
N SER A 49 -3.55 2.16 -8.12
CA SER A 49 -2.73 3.36 -8.26
C SER A 49 -1.42 3.04 -8.98
N SER A 50 -1.19 3.68 -10.12
CA SER A 50 0.07 3.58 -10.85
C SER A 50 1.22 4.34 -10.21
N GLU A 51 0.93 5.19 -9.22
CA GLU A 51 1.94 5.95 -8.48
C GLU A 51 2.63 5.11 -7.41
N CYS A 52 2.04 3.96 -7.04
CA CYS A 52 2.57 3.08 -6.00
C CYS A 52 3.03 1.75 -6.60
N GLU A 53 4.22 1.29 -6.25
CA GLU A 53 4.73 -0.03 -6.67
C GLU A 53 3.80 -1.17 -6.22
N SER A 54 3.13 -1.00 -5.09
CA SER A 54 2.13 -1.92 -4.55
C SER A 54 0.75 -1.81 -5.19
N PHE A 55 0.53 -0.79 -6.02
CA PHE A 55 -0.79 -0.38 -6.54
C PHE A 55 -1.80 0.00 -5.47
N ALA A 56 -1.38 0.21 -4.24
CA ALA A 56 -2.25 0.59 -3.13
C ALA A 56 -1.90 1.99 -2.60
N CYS A 57 -2.85 2.91 -2.76
CA CYS A 57 -2.81 4.27 -2.21
C CYS A 57 -3.91 4.39 -1.16
N LEU A 58 -3.56 4.81 0.05
CA LEU A 58 -4.53 4.94 1.13
C LEU A 58 -4.34 6.21 1.95
N ALA A 59 -5.39 6.61 2.63
CA ALA A 59 -5.36 7.70 3.59
C ALA A 59 -5.98 7.25 4.91
N THR A 60 -5.41 7.71 6.00
CA THR A 60 -5.90 7.46 7.36
C THR A 60 -6.20 8.76 8.07
N PRO A 61 -7.01 8.76 9.16
CA PRO A 61 -7.28 9.97 9.93
C PRO A 61 -6.04 10.67 10.49
N ALA A 62 -4.95 9.92 10.67
CA ALA A 62 -3.68 10.47 11.20
C ALA A 62 -2.87 11.24 10.16
N THR A 63 -3.27 11.20 8.89
CA THR A 63 -2.52 11.84 7.79
C THR A 63 -3.37 12.88 7.08
N GLN A 64 -2.73 13.97 6.63
CA GLN A 64 -3.41 15.01 5.83
C GLN A 64 -3.49 14.67 4.34
N GLY A 65 -2.81 13.63 3.90
CA GLY A 65 -2.76 13.19 2.50
C GLY A 65 -2.70 11.68 2.38
N ALA A 66 -2.84 11.20 1.16
CA ALA A 66 -2.73 9.79 0.86
C ALA A 66 -1.26 9.38 0.67
N TYR A 67 -0.96 8.13 0.94
CA TYR A 67 0.37 7.54 0.82
C TYR A 67 0.32 6.11 0.31
N CYS A 68 1.41 5.70 -0.33
CA CYS A 68 1.57 4.32 -0.80
C CYS A 68 1.71 3.36 0.37
N SER A 69 1.01 2.25 0.31
CA SER A 69 1.03 1.21 1.33
C SER A 69 1.04 -0.19 0.71
N GLN A 70 1.11 -1.20 1.54
CA GLN A 70 1.00 -2.59 1.13
C GLN A 70 0.24 -3.40 2.18
N PRO A 71 -0.38 -4.52 1.78
CA PRO A 71 -0.92 -5.48 2.73
C PRO A 71 0.18 -6.00 3.67
N CYS A 72 -0.19 -6.26 4.92
CA CYS A 72 0.69 -6.85 5.92
C CYS A 72 -0.02 -7.97 6.67
N SER A 73 0.75 -8.84 7.33
CA SER A 73 0.18 -9.83 8.25
C SER A 73 -0.06 -9.20 9.63
N GLY A 74 -1.10 -9.63 10.33
CA GLY A 74 -1.45 -9.11 11.66
C GLY A 74 -0.35 -9.25 12.73
N ALA A 75 0.71 -10.02 12.47
CA ALA A 75 1.88 -10.16 13.33
C ALA A 75 2.91 -9.01 13.21
N GLY A 76 2.68 -8.02 12.34
CA GLY A 76 3.39 -6.74 12.34
C GLY A 76 4.81 -6.71 11.77
N ALA A 77 5.34 -7.83 11.28
CA ALA A 77 6.76 -7.94 10.91
C ALA A 77 7.11 -7.41 9.52
N SER A 78 6.14 -6.97 8.70
CA SER A 78 6.35 -6.68 7.27
C SER A 78 6.29 -5.20 6.89
N CYS A 79 6.07 -4.31 7.84
CA CYS A 79 6.03 -2.87 7.58
C CYS A 79 7.38 -2.20 7.86
N PRO A 80 7.82 -1.27 7.00
CA PRO A 80 9.05 -0.52 7.25
C PRO A 80 8.91 0.43 8.45
N ALA A 81 10.05 0.97 8.89
CA ALA A 81 10.08 1.95 9.98
C ALA A 81 9.16 3.15 9.68
N GLY A 82 8.42 3.61 10.68
CA GLY A 82 7.44 4.69 10.55
C GLY A 82 6.04 4.24 10.12
N LEU A 83 5.87 2.99 9.72
CA LEU A 83 4.58 2.37 9.42
C LEU A 83 4.33 1.22 10.38
N SER A 84 3.09 0.99 10.73
CA SER A 84 2.67 -0.16 11.55
C SER A 84 1.55 -0.93 10.88
N CYS A 85 1.57 -2.25 11.01
CA CYS A 85 0.51 -3.11 10.49
C CYS A 85 -0.78 -2.89 11.29
N GLY A 86 -1.83 -2.47 10.60
CA GLY A 86 -3.12 -2.23 11.23
C GLY A 86 -4.27 -2.53 10.28
N GLN A 87 -5.44 -2.73 10.87
CA GLN A 87 -6.66 -2.98 10.11
C GLN A 87 -7.24 -1.67 9.59
N LEU A 88 -7.65 -1.67 8.31
CA LEU A 88 -8.42 -0.58 7.72
C LEU A 88 -9.89 -0.69 8.11
N ASN A 89 -10.45 0.41 8.59
CA ASN A 89 -11.89 0.58 8.80
C ASN A 89 -12.44 1.47 7.68
N LEU A 90 -12.69 0.88 6.53
CA LEU A 90 -13.21 1.62 5.39
C LEU A 90 -14.63 2.10 5.68
N ASN A 91 -14.92 3.33 5.23
CA ASN A 91 -16.24 3.91 5.34
C ASN A 91 -17.26 3.05 4.57
N GLN A 92 -18.40 2.75 5.21
CA GLN A 92 -19.48 1.96 4.61
C GLN A 92 -20.01 2.60 3.33
N ASP A 93 -20.16 3.92 3.30
CA ASP A 93 -20.61 4.65 2.10
C ASP A 93 -19.68 4.44 0.91
N TYR A 94 -18.35 4.39 1.15
CA TYR A 94 -17.37 4.08 0.13
C TYR A 94 -17.52 2.64 -0.38
N LEU A 95 -17.69 1.68 0.53
CA LEU A 95 -17.87 0.27 0.17
C LEU A 95 -19.16 0.06 -0.63
N ASP A 96 -20.23 0.70 -0.24
CA ASP A 96 -21.52 0.63 -0.94
C ASP A 96 -21.43 1.25 -2.35
N ALA A 97 -20.75 2.38 -2.48
CA ALA A 97 -20.49 2.99 -3.79
C ALA A 97 -19.66 2.06 -4.69
N MET A 98 -18.63 1.40 -4.16
CA MET A 98 -17.83 0.46 -4.92
C MET A 98 -18.62 -0.80 -5.30
N LYS A 99 -19.48 -1.28 -4.41
CA LYS A 99 -20.35 -2.43 -4.68
C LYS A 99 -21.34 -2.17 -5.82
N LEU A 100 -21.84 -0.96 -5.94
CA LEU A 100 -22.73 -0.57 -7.04
C LEU A 100 -22.00 -0.45 -8.39
N ARG A 101 -20.71 -0.17 -8.39
CA ARG A 101 -19.94 0.16 -9.60
C ARG A 101 -19.05 -0.96 -10.12
N LEU A 102 -18.69 -1.89 -9.28
CA LEU A 102 -17.87 -3.03 -9.66
C LEU A 102 -18.75 -4.26 -9.96
N PRO A 103 -18.35 -5.10 -10.92
CA PRO A 103 -18.90 -6.44 -11.03
C PRO A 103 -18.78 -7.19 -9.71
N ALA A 104 -19.79 -7.99 -9.34
CA ALA A 104 -19.81 -8.67 -8.04
C ALA A 104 -18.55 -9.50 -7.76
N ALA A 105 -18.03 -10.22 -8.76
CA ALA A 105 -16.79 -10.99 -8.62
C ALA A 105 -15.57 -10.09 -8.32
N ARG A 106 -15.50 -8.92 -8.94
CA ARG A 106 -14.41 -7.96 -8.73
C ARG A 106 -14.49 -7.32 -7.35
N TYR A 107 -15.70 -6.95 -6.93
CA TYR A 107 -15.92 -6.44 -5.58
C TYR A 107 -15.50 -7.45 -4.51
N GLN A 108 -15.89 -8.71 -4.66
CA GLN A 108 -15.49 -9.76 -3.71
C GLN A 108 -13.97 -9.99 -3.71
N GLN A 109 -13.33 -9.92 -4.86
CA GLN A 109 -11.87 -10.06 -4.97
C GLN A 109 -11.13 -8.93 -4.21
N LEU A 110 -11.62 -7.70 -4.32
CA LEU A 110 -10.97 -6.51 -3.75
C LEU A 110 -11.37 -6.27 -2.28
N PHE A 111 -12.62 -6.51 -1.94
CA PHE A 111 -13.22 -6.09 -0.67
C PHE A 111 -13.87 -7.23 0.12
N GLY A 112 -13.97 -8.42 -0.42
CA GLY A 112 -14.69 -9.53 0.20
C GLY A 112 -14.12 -10.02 1.53
N GLN A 113 -12.88 -9.66 1.85
CA GLN A 113 -12.20 -10.06 3.08
C GLN A 113 -11.78 -8.86 3.95
N LEU A 114 -12.49 -7.76 3.85
CA LEU A 114 -12.14 -6.53 4.58
C LEU A 114 -12.15 -6.67 6.10
N GLY A 115 -12.88 -7.61 6.64
CA GLY A 115 -12.83 -7.92 8.07
C GLY A 115 -11.48 -8.44 8.57
N GLY A 116 -10.59 -8.83 7.67
CA GLY A 116 -9.25 -9.34 7.97
C GLY A 116 -8.12 -8.63 7.22
N THR A 117 -8.40 -7.54 6.48
CA THR A 117 -7.39 -6.87 5.66
C THR A 117 -6.58 -5.90 6.50
N PHE A 118 -5.27 -6.16 6.55
CA PHE A 118 -4.30 -5.32 7.23
C PHE A 118 -3.38 -4.66 6.22
N TYR A 119 -3.06 -3.39 6.47
CA TYR A 119 -2.14 -2.58 5.67
C TYR A 119 -1.12 -1.89 6.56
N CYS A 120 0.00 -1.50 5.97
CA CYS A 120 0.99 -0.68 6.64
C CYS A 120 0.47 0.76 6.76
N LEU A 121 0.21 1.21 7.99
CA LEU A 121 -0.45 2.47 8.29
C LEU A 121 0.50 3.44 8.97
N LYS A 122 0.40 4.72 8.59
CA LYS A 122 0.92 5.84 9.39
C LYS A 122 -0.04 6.09 10.57
N ARG A 123 0.49 6.13 11.74
CA ARG A 123 -0.26 6.44 12.97
C ARG A 123 0.30 7.67 13.68
#